data_660bb37a6e83fe40001137d86c5ce749
#
_entry.id   660bb37a6e83fe40001137d86c5ce749
#
_cell.length_a   1.000
_cell.length_b   1.000
_cell.length_c   1.000
_cell.angle_alpha   90.00
_cell.angle_beta   90.00
_cell.angle_gamma   90.00
#
_symmetry.space_group_name_H-M   'P 1'
#
loop_
_entity.id
_entity.type
_entity.pdbx_description
1 polymer ?
#
loop_
_entity_poly.entity_id
_entity_poly.type
_entity_poly.pdbx_seq_one_letter_code
_entity_poly.pdbx_strand_id
1 'polypeptide(L)'
;MAAHADIALEKGLPANQDAERFVLGAILMDDALYIQVAGTLEADDFSLEKHRRIFLRMGELYERAERIDRVTVANELMKQNQLESVDGVSYLVSLDDGLPTLSNLDSYVRIVKDKATLRRIIFTSQKLIDRCIIGEEEPDEILASAEESLLKLGDTRTQDALASPQRILDQFEGGINAFLDPSKRIKGLSTGFLKLDDMTGGLHEGELLILAARPSMGKTALALNIAQHVAMHPTQKQTVAVFSLEMSSESLLTRMVCAAARVDQQKFRASYLNQDERRRLAKGAADLVQSPLFIDDTAGTHLMDIHAKLRRLKSEHGLALVVIDYLQLMSGRGRYENRNQEISTISRGLKLLAKELKVPMLVLSQLNRAPETRPGDHRPQLSDLRESGSIEQDADLVAFIFREEVYKPEREDLRGMAELLVAKQRNGPTGKVNLVFLREFTKFENRTNDLGEDMMGGE
;
A
#
# COMPACT_ATOMS: atom_id res chain seq x y z
N MET A 1 37.93 3.61 -16.39
CA MET A 1 36.45 3.50 -16.31
C MET A 1 35.76 3.28 -17.68
N ALA A 2 36.44 3.41 -18.78
CA ALA A 2 35.91 3.07 -20.14
C ALA A 2 35.75 1.55 -20.37
N ALA A 3 36.47 0.71 -19.64
CA ALA A 3 36.51 -0.75 -19.85
C ALA A 3 35.22 -1.52 -19.49
N HIS A 4 34.30 -0.95 -18.71
CA HIS A 4 33.07 -1.66 -18.31
C HIS A 4 31.89 -1.45 -19.26
N ALA A 5 31.83 -0.31 -19.96
CA ALA A 5 30.80 -0.07 -20.98
C ALA A 5 31.02 -0.95 -22.24
N ASP A 6 32.27 -1.26 -22.57
CA ASP A 6 32.63 -2.13 -23.71
C ASP A 6 32.25 -3.60 -23.49
N ILE A 7 32.25 -4.11 -22.24
CA ILE A 7 31.98 -5.53 -21.95
C ILE A 7 30.53 -5.91 -22.26
N ALA A 8 29.56 -4.99 -22.08
CA ALA A 8 28.16 -5.26 -22.40
C ALA A 8 27.91 -5.27 -23.93
N LEU A 9 28.66 -4.49 -24.68
CA LEU A 9 28.62 -4.45 -26.14
C LEU A 9 29.33 -5.67 -26.78
N GLU A 10 30.45 -6.13 -26.19
CA GLU A 10 31.18 -7.30 -26.67
C GLU A 10 30.44 -8.63 -26.46
N LYS A 11 29.63 -8.78 -25.39
CA LYS A 11 28.89 -10.02 -25.08
C LYS A 11 27.50 -10.09 -25.70
N GLY A 12 27.01 -9.01 -26.28
CA GLY A 12 25.64 -8.87 -26.79
C GLY A 12 24.59 -8.80 -25.67
N LEU A 13 23.41 -8.31 -26.02
CA LEU A 13 22.27 -8.22 -25.09
C LEU A 13 21.70 -9.61 -24.78
N PRO A 14 21.22 -9.85 -23.56
CA PRO A 14 20.59 -11.14 -23.19
C PRO A 14 19.43 -11.48 -24.13
N ALA A 15 19.54 -12.60 -24.84
CA ALA A 15 18.54 -13.11 -25.76
C ALA A 15 18.49 -14.65 -25.74
N ASN A 16 17.38 -15.21 -26.18
CA ASN A 16 17.25 -16.61 -26.53
C ASN A 16 16.37 -16.73 -27.78
N GLN A 17 16.99 -16.68 -28.93
CA GLN A 17 16.31 -16.67 -30.23
C GLN A 17 15.52 -17.94 -30.48
N ASP A 18 15.99 -19.10 -29.99
CA ASP A 18 15.30 -20.37 -30.15
C ASP A 18 13.99 -20.38 -29.36
N ALA A 19 13.98 -19.83 -28.13
CA ALA A 19 12.78 -19.69 -27.34
C ALA A 19 11.78 -18.72 -28.00
N GLU A 20 12.27 -17.60 -28.55
CA GLU A 20 11.42 -16.65 -29.29
C GLU A 20 10.79 -17.29 -30.53
N ARG A 21 11.57 -18.02 -31.33
CA ARG A 21 11.11 -18.77 -32.49
C ARG A 21 10.05 -19.81 -32.09
N PHE A 22 10.29 -20.55 -31.01
CA PHE A 22 9.32 -21.52 -30.50
C PHE A 22 8.00 -20.88 -30.14
N VAL A 23 8.01 -19.76 -29.42
CA VAL A 23 6.78 -19.05 -29.00
C VAL A 23 5.99 -18.58 -30.23
N LEU A 24 6.64 -17.92 -31.19
CA LEU A 24 5.96 -17.45 -32.41
C LEU A 24 5.43 -18.61 -33.26
N GLY A 25 6.24 -19.67 -33.44
CA GLY A 25 5.83 -20.85 -34.22
C GLY A 25 4.67 -21.59 -33.56
N ALA A 26 4.65 -21.71 -32.24
CA ALA A 26 3.53 -22.33 -31.51
C ALA A 26 2.20 -21.59 -31.77
N ILE A 27 2.20 -20.26 -31.79
CA ILE A 27 1.02 -19.43 -32.11
C ILE A 27 0.59 -19.65 -33.58
N LEU A 28 1.54 -19.76 -34.49
CA LEU A 28 1.21 -20.04 -35.94
C LEU A 28 0.60 -21.43 -36.15
N MET A 29 0.89 -22.40 -35.31
CA MET A 29 0.31 -23.74 -35.33
C MET A 29 -1.06 -23.78 -34.65
N ASP A 30 -1.25 -23.07 -33.55
CA ASP A 30 -2.48 -23.00 -32.76
C ASP A 30 -2.73 -21.56 -32.28
N ASP A 31 -3.63 -20.85 -32.96
CA ASP A 31 -3.95 -19.45 -32.67
C ASP A 31 -4.59 -19.25 -31.31
N ALA A 32 -5.18 -20.27 -30.67
CA ALA A 32 -5.70 -20.21 -29.31
C ALA A 32 -4.59 -19.94 -28.27
N LEU A 33 -3.34 -20.29 -28.58
CA LEU A 33 -2.20 -20.05 -27.69
C LEU A 33 -1.80 -18.57 -27.62
N TYR A 34 -2.25 -17.73 -28.59
CA TYR A 34 -1.91 -16.30 -28.59
C TYR A 34 -2.34 -15.61 -27.28
N ILE A 35 -3.54 -15.86 -26.78
CA ILE A 35 -4.05 -15.22 -25.57
C ILE A 35 -3.21 -15.58 -24.33
N GLN A 36 -2.75 -16.84 -24.26
CA GLN A 36 -1.89 -17.31 -23.18
C GLN A 36 -0.53 -16.59 -23.21
N VAL A 37 0.07 -16.45 -24.39
CA VAL A 37 1.36 -15.76 -24.59
C VAL A 37 1.22 -14.27 -24.36
N ALA A 38 0.20 -13.61 -24.94
CA ALA A 38 -0.05 -12.18 -24.83
C ALA A 38 -0.39 -11.73 -23.38
N GLY A 39 -0.88 -12.66 -22.54
CA GLY A 39 -1.03 -12.42 -21.09
C GLY A 39 0.30 -12.22 -20.36
N THR A 40 1.44 -12.60 -20.95
CA THR A 40 2.76 -12.53 -20.30
C THR A 40 3.78 -11.73 -21.09
N LEU A 41 3.78 -11.84 -22.41
CA LEU A 41 4.74 -11.20 -23.32
C LEU A 41 4.10 -10.07 -24.12
N GLU A 42 4.89 -9.01 -24.28
CA GLU A 42 4.63 -7.89 -25.17
C GLU A 42 5.59 -7.95 -26.39
N ALA A 43 5.30 -7.23 -27.46
CA ALA A 43 6.16 -7.20 -28.65
C ALA A 43 7.61 -6.80 -28.30
N ASP A 44 7.79 -5.85 -27.37
CA ASP A 44 9.10 -5.37 -26.92
C ASP A 44 9.89 -6.39 -26.08
N ASP A 45 9.25 -7.49 -25.65
CA ASP A 45 9.94 -8.56 -24.94
C ASP A 45 10.76 -9.46 -25.90
N PHE A 46 10.57 -9.38 -27.19
CA PHE A 46 11.38 -10.09 -28.18
C PHE A 46 12.67 -9.34 -28.47
N SER A 47 13.78 -10.06 -28.63
CA SER A 47 15.10 -9.47 -28.88
C SER A 47 15.27 -9.03 -30.34
N LEU A 48 14.75 -9.81 -31.27
CA LEU A 48 14.85 -9.53 -32.70
C LEU A 48 13.70 -8.64 -33.17
N GLU A 49 14.03 -7.62 -33.92
CA GLU A 49 13.06 -6.69 -34.52
C GLU A 49 12.02 -7.41 -35.39
N LYS A 50 12.45 -8.42 -36.16
CA LYS A 50 11.55 -9.24 -36.96
C LYS A 50 10.54 -10.01 -36.11
N HIS A 51 10.92 -10.54 -34.93
CA HIS A 51 10.02 -11.20 -34.00
C HIS A 51 9.01 -10.23 -33.37
N ARG A 52 9.45 -9.03 -33.01
CA ARG A 52 8.55 -7.95 -32.53
C ARG A 52 7.48 -7.63 -33.55
N ARG A 53 7.87 -7.45 -34.81
CA ARG A 53 6.92 -7.14 -35.91
C ARG A 53 5.93 -8.28 -36.12
N ILE A 54 6.41 -9.52 -36.17
CA ILE A 54 5.55 -10.69 -36.30
C ILE A 54 4.53 -10.75 -35.16
N PHE A 55 5.00 -10.65 -33.91
CA PHE A 55 4.10 -10.70 -32.74
C PHE A 55 3.10 -9.55 -32.71
N LEU A 56 3.52 -8.33 -33.09
CA LEU A 56 2.63 -7.18 -33.21
C LEU A 56 1.51 -7.42 -34.24
N ARG A 57 1.83 -8.01 -35.42
CA ARG A 57 0.81 -8.33 -36.44
C ARG A 57 -0.12 -9.46 -35.97
N MET A 58 0.39 -10.43 -35.20
CA MET A 58 -0.47 -11.43 -34.56
C MET A 58 -1.48 -10.78 -33.61
N GLY A 59 -1.06 -9.75 -32.86
CA GLY A 59 -1.93 -8.97 -31.98
C GLY A 59 -3.05 -8.26 -32.72
N GLU A 60 -2.73 -7.58 -33.82
CA GLU A 60 -3.73 -6.89 -34.64
C GLU A 60 -4.74 -7.84 -35.29
N LEU A 61 -4.30 -9.03 -35.70
CA LEU A 61 -5.21 -10.07 -36.22
C LEU A 61 -6.16 -10.57 -35.12
N TYR A 62 -5.60 -10.80 -33.90
CA TYR A 62 -6.40 -11.25 -32.77
C TYR A 62 -7.44 -10.20 -32.35
N GLU A 63 -7.10 -8.91 -32.29
CA GLU A 63 -8.03 -7.82 -31.97
C GLU A 63 -9.19 -7.72 -32.96
N ARG A 64 -8.97 -8.09 -34.24
CA ARG A 64 -10.00 -8.13 -35.26
C ARG A 64 -10.75 -9.45 -35.28
N ALA A 65 -10.48 -10.38 -34.36
CA ALA A 65 -11.03 -11.74 -34.35
C ALA A 65 -10.75 -12.53 -35.66
N GLU A 66 -9.64 -12.22 -36.31
CA GLU A 66 -9.15 -12.94 -37.46
C GLU A 66 -8.21 -14.07 -37.01
N ARG A 67 -8.19 -15.17 -37.77
CA ARG A 67 -7.33 -16.31 -37.46
C ARG A 67 -5.85 -15.95 -37.64
N ILE A 68 -5.02 -16.42 -36.71
CA ILE A 68 -3.56 -16.23 -36.77
C ILE A 68 -2.91 -17.47 -37.39
N ASP A 69 -2.47 -17.34 -38.62
CA ASP A 69 -1.70 -18.38 -39.35
C ASP A 69 -0.65 -17.71 -40.25
N ARG A 70 0.21 -18.53 -40.88
CA ARG A 70 1.28 -18.04 -41.76
C ARG A 70 0.80 -17.12 -42.87
N VAL A 71 -0.39 -17.42 -43.44
CA VAL A 71 -0.92 -16.69 -44.58
C VAL A 71 -1.49 -15.34 -44.15
N THR A 72 -2.26 -15.34 -43.05
CA THR A 72 -2.87 -14.13 -42.51
C THR A 72 -1.80 -13.15 -41.96
N VAL A 73 -0.80 -13.67 -41.25
CA VAL A 73 0.34 -12.87 -40.75
C VAL A 73 1.18 -12.32 -41.91
N ALA A 74 1.49 -13.13 -42.92
CA ALA A 74 2.21 -12.66 -44.11
C ALA A 74 1.45 -11.57 -44.86
N ASN A 75 0.14 -11.71 -45.04
CA ASN A 75 -0.71 -10.71 -45.66
C ASN A 75 -0.73 -9.39 -44.87
N GLU A 76 -0.78 -9.46 -43.53
CA GLU A 76 -0.79 -8.29 -42.71
C GLU A 76 0.58 -7.57 -42.74
N LEU A 77 1.68 -8.33 -42.71
CA LEU A 77 3.04 -7.77 -42.89
C LEU A 77 3.21 -7.12 -44.28
N MET A 78 2.59 -7.71 -45.32
CA MET A 78 2.63 -7.14 -46.68
C MET A 78 1.86 -5.81 -46.74
N LYS A 79 0.67 -5.72 -46.16
CA LYS A 79 -0.12 -4.49 -46.11
C LYS A 79 0.68 -3.33 -45.44
N GLN A 80 1.53 -3.64 -44.50
CA GLN A 80 2.36 -2.69 -43.77
C GLN A 80 3.75 -2.48 -44.40
N ASN A 81 4.03 -3.06 -45.59
CA ASN A 81 5.33 -3.05 -46.27
C ASN A 81 6.48 -3.58 -45.36
N GLN A 82 6.19 -4.56 -44.51
CA GLN A 82 7.16 -5.10 -43.53
C GLN A 82 7.58 -6.54 -43.82
N LEU A 83 7.02 -7.21 -44.85
CA LEU A 83 7.28 -8.61 -45.15
C LEU A 83 8.76 -8.90 -45.45
N GLU A 84 9.42 -8.03 -46.19
CA GLU A 84 10.83 -8.20 -46.53
C GLU A 84 11.72 -8.00 -45.28
N SER A 85 11.32 -7.11 -44.36
CA SER A 85 12.05 -6.85 -43.12
C SER A 85 12.01 -7.97 -42.09
N VAL A 86 11.16 -8.97 -42.31
CA VAL A 86 11.08 -10.20 -41.53
C VAL A 86 11.58 -11.43 -42.30
N ASP A 87 12.43 -11.22 -43.28
CA ASP A 87 12.99 -12.28 -44.17
C ASP A 87 11.96 -13.03 -45.00
N GLY A 88 10.82 -12.41 -45.30
CA GLY A 88 9.80 -12.90 -46.18
C GLY A 88 8.97 -14.08 -45.63
N VAL A 89 8.16 -14.67 -46.51
CA VAL A 89 7.29 -15.82 -46.15
C VAL A 89 8.11 -17.04 -45.74
N SER A 90 9.31 -17.23 -46.31
CA SER A 90 10.19 -18.36 -45.99
C SER A 90 10.58 -18.40 -44.51
N TYR A 91 10.74 -17.23 -43.89
CA TYR A 91 11.01 -17.16 -42.45
C TYR A 91 9.80 -17.58 -41.63
N LEU A 92 8.59 -17.11 -41.97
CA LEU A 92 7.38 -17.49 -41.29
C LEU A 92 7.14 -19.02 -41.34
N VAL A 93 7.45 -19.64 -42.48
CA VAL A 93 7.39 -21.12 -42.64
C VAL A 93 8.45 -21.79 -41.71
N SER A 94 9.61 -21.21 -41.56
CA SER A 94 10.66 -21.79 -40.73
C SER A 94 10.38 -21.70 -39.23
N LEU A 95 9.45 -20.86 -38.78
CA LEU A 95 9.15 -20.67 -37.38
C LEU A 95 8.49 -21.89 -36.73
N ASP A 96 7.66 -22.60 -37.45
CA ASP A 96 6.95 -23.79 -36.96
C ASP A 96 7.53 -25.12 -37.49
N ASP A 97 8.61 -25.05 -38.27
CA ASP A 97 9.29 -26.24 -38.77
C ASP A 97 10.13 -26.90 -37.67
N GLY A 98 9.86 -28.17 -37.38
CA GLY A 98 10.59 -28.96 -36.40
C GLY A 98 10.39 -28.58 -34.92
N LEU A 99 9.28 -27.93 -34.58
CA LEU A 99 8.99 -27.58 -33.19
C LEU A 99 8.80 -28.82 -32.31
N PRO A 100 9.41 -28.85 -31.10
CA PRO A 100 9.10 -29.86 -30.09
C PRO A 100 7.65 -29.74 -29.62
N THR A 101 7.16 -30.71 -28.86
CA THR A 101 5.79 -30.76 -28.33
C THR A 101 5.37 -29.44 -27.64
N LEU A 102 4.19 -28.92 -27.94
CA LEU A 102 3.64 -27.65 -27.44
C LEU A 102 3.42 -27.62 -25.91
N SER A 103 3.56 -28.77 -25.24
CA SER A 103 3.40 -28.86 -23.75
C SER A 103 4.38 -28.02 -22.93
N ASN A 104 5.42 -27.49 -23.53
CA ASN A 104 6.47 -26.70 -22.81
C ASN A 104 6.39 -25.19 -23.08
N LEU A 105 5.31 -24.69 -23.69
CA LEU A 105 5.15 -23.28 -24.07
C LEU A 105 5.44 -22.31 -22.91
N ASP A 106 4.89 -22.56 -21.71
CA ASP A 106 5.08 -21.70 -20.54
C ASP A 106 6.55 -21.55 -20.14
N SER A 107 7.37 -22.61 -20.31
CA SER A 107 8.79 -22.55 -20.02
C SER A 107 9.53 -21.63 -20.99
N TYR A 108 9.19 -21.67 -22.28
CA TYR A 108 9.79 -20.79 -23.29
C TYR A 108 9.31 -19.35 -23.14
N VAL A 109 8.03 -19.11 -22.85
CA VAL A 109 7.49 -17.79 -22.52
C VAL A 109 8.25 -17.17 -21.35
N ARG A 110 8.49 -17.95 -20.29
CA ARG A 110 9.27 -17.51 -19.13
C ARG A 110 10.70 -17.15 -19.52
N ILE A 111 11.38 -17.97 -20.32
CA ILE A 111 12.75 -17.70 -20.79
C ILE A 111 12.81 -16.38 -21.57
N VAL A 112 11.87 -16.13 -22.47
CA VAL A 112 11.78 -14.86 -23.24
C VAL A 112 11.59 -13.68 -22.27
N LYS A 113 10.66 -13.80 -21.30
CA LYS A 113 10.38 -12.75 -20.30
C LYS A 113 11.59 -12.44 -19.43
N ASP A 114 12.28 -13.47 -18.96
CA ASP A 114 13.49 -13.29 -18.13
C ASP A 114 14.60 -12.57 -18.90
N LYS A 115 14.81 -12.93 -20.18
CA LYS A 115 15.80 -12.23 -21.04
C LYS A 115 15.37 -10.80 -21.33
N ALA A 116 14.09 -10.54 -21.56
CA ALA A 116 13.56 -9.19 -21.72
C ALA A 116 13.76 -8.34 -20.47
N THR A 117 13.48 -8.90 -19.29
CA THR A 117 13.71 -8.22 -18.01
C THR A 117 15.18 -7.82 -17.82
N LEU A 118 16.12 -8.73 -18.14
CA LEU A 118 17.54 -8.41 -18.08
C LEU A 118 17.92 -7.27 -19.05
N ARG A 119 17.37 -7.26 -20.26
CA ARG A 119 17.57 -6.13 -21.22
C ARG A 119 17.03 -4.82 -20.67
N ARG A 120 15.81 -4.82 -20.08
CA ARG A 120 15.23 -3.62 -19.47
C ARG A 120 16.11 -3.08 -18.33
N ILE A 121 16.66 -3.97 -17.48
CA ILE A 121 17.60 -3.59 -16.43
C ILE A 121 18.85 -2.93 -17.03
N ILE A 122 19.44 -3.54 -18.06
CA ILE A 122 20.63 -3.00 -18.74
C ILE A 122 20.36 -1.61 -19.31
N PHE A 123 19.26 -1.43 -20.06
CA PHE A 123 18.90 -0.15 -20.65
C PHE A 123 18.59 0.93 -19.61
N THR A 124 17.91 0.56 -18.52
CA THR A 124 17.65 1.49 -17.42
C THR A 124 18.94 1.91 -16.74
N SER A 125 19.84 0.96 -16.48
CA SER A 125 21.15 1.25 -15.89
C SER A 125 22.01 2.13 -16.81
N GLN A 126 21.99 1.87 -18.11
CA GLN A 126 22.72 2.70 -19.08
C GLN A 126 22.21 4.13 -19.08
N LYS A 127 20.89 4.34 -19.11
CA LYS A 127 20.32 5.69 -19.03
C LYS A 127 20.71 6.42 -17.74
N LEU A 128 20.80 5.72 -16.62
CA LEU A 128 21.26 6.30 -15.36
C LEU A 128 22.73 6.68 -15.40
N ILE A 129 23.57 5.81 -15.97
CA ILE A 129 25.00 6.11 -16.18
C ILE A 129 25.17 7.36 -17.05
N ASP A 130 24.45 7.44 -18.17
CA ASP A 130 24.54 8.58 -19.09
C ASP A 130 24.14 9.89 -18.38
N ARG A 131 23.04 9.90 -17.59
CA ARG A 131 22.62 11.08 -16.81
C ARG A 131 23.65 11.49 -15.76
N CYS A 132 24.25 10.52 -15.06
CA CYS A 132 25.33 10.81 -14.10
C CYS A 132 26.58 11.41 -14.77
N ILE A 133 26.91 10.97 -15.99
CA ILE A 133 28.08 11.47 -16.73
C ILE A 133 27.83 12.89 -17.27
N ILE A 134 26.63 13.18 -17.77
CA ILE A 134 26.23 14.51 -18.26
C ILE A 134 26.29 15.54 -17.12
N GLY A 135 25.86 15.18 -15.90
CA GLY A 135 26.01 16.01 -14.69
C GLY A 135 25.17 17.30 -14.70
N GLU A 136 24.10 17.37 -15.47
CA GLU A 136 23.19 18.52 -15.53
C GLU A 136 22.12 18.50 -14.43
N GLU A 137 21.88 17.35 -13.81
CA GLU A 137 20.83 17.12 -12.80
C GLU A 137 21.45 16.98 -11.40
N GLU A 138 20.69 17.36 -10.37
CA GLU A 138 21.11 17.16 -8.98
C GLU A 138 21.16 15.66 -8.64
N PRO A 139 22.15 15.21 -7.84
CA PRO A 139 22.31 13.79 -7.48
C PRO A 139 21.06 13.16 -6.88
N ASP A 140 20.31 13.91 -6.06
CA ASP A 140 19.08 13.44 -5.42
C ASP A 140 17.95 13.21 -6.43
N GLU A 141 17.89 13.97 -7.51
CA GLU A 141 16.91 13.78 -8.59
C GLU A 141 17.23 12.52 -9.40
N ILE A 142 18.51 12.29 -9.70
CA ILE A 142 18.96 11.07 -10.39
C ILE A 142 18.67 9.84 -9.53
N LEU A 143 18.98 9.90 -8.22
CA LEU A 143 18.74 8.80 -7.30
C LEU A 143 17.25 8.46 -7.21
N ALA A 144 16.38 9.46 -7.05
CA ALA A 144 14.94 9.28 -7.00
C ALA A 144 14.38 8.65 -8.29
N SER A 145 14.88 9.08 -9.44
CA SER A 145 14.49 8.51 -10.74
C SER A 145 14.99 7.07 -10.91
N ALA A 146 16.17 6.74 -10.36
CA ALA A 146 16.71 5.38 -10.34
C ALA A 146 15.81 4.45 -9.52
N GLU A 147 15.46 4.86 -8.30
CA GLU A 147 14.55 4.12 -7.43
C GLU A 147 13.20 3.86 -8.11
N GLU A 148 12.58 4.91 -8.69
CA GLU A 148 11.31 4.77 -9.41
C GLU A 148 11.41 3.78 -10.58
N SER A 149 12.49 3.87 -11.36
CA SER A 149 12.71 3.00 -12.52
C SER A 149 12.90 1.54 -12.11
N LEU A 150 13.65 1.28 -11.03
CA LEU A 150 13.86 -0.06 -10.49
C LEU A 150 12.57 -0.64 -9.89
N LEU A 151 11.77 0.18 -9.22
CA LEU A 151 10.46 -0.23 -8.68
C LEU A 151 9.52 -0.66 -9.82
N LYS A 152 9.42 0.12 -10.90
CA LYS A 152 8.61 -0.23 -12.10
C LYS A 152 9.06 -1.55 -12.73
N LEU A 153 10.35 -1.86 -12.73
CA LEU A 153 10.86 -3.16 -13.20
C LEU A 153 10.46 -4.33 -12.28
N GLY A 154 10.32 -4.07 -10.97
CA GLY A 154 9.84 -5.05 -9.98
C GLY A 154 8.35 -5.35 -10.12
N ASP A 155 7.54 -4.34 -10.39
CA ASP A 155 6.07 -4.46 -10.49
C ASP A 155 5.60 -5.28 -11.70
N THR A 156 6.39 -5.32 -12.78
CA THR A 156 6.12 -6.19 -13.94
C THR A 156 6.18 -7.69 -13.60
N ARG A 157 6.71 -8.07 -12.44
CA ARG A 157 6.74 -9.49 -11.97
C ARG A 157 5.46 -9.94 -11.28
N THR A 158 4.61 -9.03 -10.85
CA THR A 158 3.41 -9.29 -10.02
C THR A 158 2.09 -8.87 -10.67
N GLN A 159 1.97 -8.87 -12.00
CA GLN A 159 0.65 -8.92 -12.59
C GLN A 159 0.05 -10.30 -12.28
N ASP A 160 -0.55 -10.40 -11.09
CA ASP A 160 -1.33 -11.56 -10.69
C ASP A 160 -2.45 -11.74 -11.70
N ALA A 161 -2.42 -12.88 -12.40
CA ALA A 161 -3.52 -13.32 -13.23
C ALA A 161 -4.80 -13.29 -12.39
N LEU A 162 -5.93 -12.98 -13.02
CA LEU A 162 -7.25 -13.05 -12.39
C LEU A 162 -7.35 -14.33 -11.56
N ALA A 163 -7.60 -14.20 -10.26
CA ALA A 163 -7.72 -15.35 -9.38
C ALA A 163 -9.15 -15.91 -9.49
N SER A 164 -9.29 -17.19 -9.82
CA SER A 164 -10.59 -17.87 -9.76
C SER A 164 -11.06 -17.98 -8.30
N PRO A 165 -12.38 -18.06 -8.05
CA PRO A 165 -12.91 -18.29 -6.70
C PRO A 165 -12.29 -19.50 -6.00
N GLN A 166 -11.99 -20.55 -6.75
CA GLN A 166 -11.30 -21.74 -6.22
C GLN A 166 -9.90 -21.38 -5.70
N ARG A 167 -9.11 -20.65 -6.48
CA ARG A 167 -7.76 -20.22 -6.10
C ARG A 167 -7.76 -19.29 -4.86
N ILE A 168 -8.83 -18.49 -4.70
CA ILE A 168 -9.01 -17.65 -3.52
C ILE A 168 -9.32 -18.52 -2.30
N LEU A 169 -10.19 -19.52 -2.44
CA LEU A 169 -10.56 -20.45 -1.36
C LEU A 169 -9.38 -21.34 -0.93
N ASP A 170 -8.50 -21.71 -1.87
CA ASP A 170 -7.29 -22.51 -1.59
C ASP A 170 -6.28 -21.77 -0.69
N GLN A 171 -6.40 -20.43 -0.56
CA GLN A 171 -5.58 -19.63 0.37
C GLN A 171 -6.00 -19.81 1.84
N PHE A 172 -7.20 -20.35 2.09
CA PHE A 172 -7.68 -20.63 3.44
C PHE A 172 -7.32 -22.07 3.83
N GLU A 173 -6.52 -22.22 4.91
CA GLU A 173 -6.24 -23.54 5.48
C GLU A 173 -7.54 -24.21 5.94
N GLY A 174 -7.99 -25.23 5.22
CA GLY A 174 -9.28 -25.90 5.40
C GLY A 174 -10.35 -25.57 4.36
N GLY A 175 -10.01 -24.82 3.30
CA GLY A 175 -10.85 -24.54 2.14
C GLY A 175 -12.19 -23.87 2.49
N ILE A 176 -13.26 -24.22 1.78
CA ILE A 176 -14.59 -23.61 1.95
C ILE A 176 -15.16 -23.74 3.39
N ASN A 177 -14.85 -24.84 4.09
CA ASN A 177 -15.33 -25.03 5.46
C ASN A 177 -14.68 -24.03 6.43
N ALA A 178 -13.39 -23.72 6.25
CA ALA A 178 -12.71 -22.69 7.04
C ALA A 178 -13.23 -21.29 6.70
N PHE A 179 -13.52 -21.03 5.43
CA PHE A 179 -14.11 -19.76 4.97
C PHE A 179 -15.52 -19.52 5.56
N LEU A 180 -16.33 -20.56 5.70
CA LEU A 180 -17.68 -20.47 6.26
C LEU A 180 -17.71 -20.46 7.79
N ASP A 181 -16.65 -20.90 8.46
CA ASP A 181 -16.57 -20.95 9.91
C ASP A 181 -16.30 -19.56 10.51
N PRO A 182 -17.25 -18.95 11.25
CA PRO A 182 -17.05 -17.63 11.85
C PRO A 182 -15.86 -17.56 12.81
N SER A 183 -15.48 -18.67 13.44
CA SER A 183 -14.35 -18.74 14.38
C SER A 183 -13.00 -18.73 13.68
N LYS A 184 -12.97 -19.12 12.40
CA LYS A 184 -11.78 -19.19 11.54
C LYS A 184 -11.67 -18.02 10.56
N ARG A 185 -12.67 -17.12 10.53
CA ARG A 185 -12.55 -15.89 9.73
C ARG A 185 -11.33 -15.14 10.17
N ILE A 186 -10.58 -14.60 9.19
CA ILE A 186 -9.42 -13.76 9.43
C ILE A 186 -9.89 -12.58 10.26
N LYS A 187 -9.56 -12.59 11.57
CA LYS A 187 -9.76 -11.43 12.41
C LYS A 187 -8.72 -10.40 12.04
N GLY A 188 -9.17 -9.17 11.80
CA GLY A 188 -8.26 -8.05 11.61
C GLY A 188 -7.41 -7.82 12.87
N LEU A 189 -6.45 -6.93 12.77
CA LEU A 189 -5.59 -6.50 13.85
C LEU A 189 -6.42 -5.76 14.91
N SER A 190 -6.37 -6.20 16.18
CA SER A 190 -7.11 -5.54 17.27
C SER A 190 -6.61 -4.13 17.51
N THR A 191 -7.55 -3.20 17.64
CA THR A 191 -7.28 -1.80 18.02
C THR A 191 -7.10 -1.61 19.53
N GLY A 192 -7.55 -2.58 20.34
CA GLY A 192 -7.68 -2.48 21.80
C GLY A 192 -8.97 -1.81 22.26
N PHE A 193 -9.80 -1.36 21.33
CA PHE A 193 -11.12 -0.79 21.60
C PHE A 193 -12.20 -1.82 21.22
N LEU A 194 -12.71 -2.53 22.22
CA LEU A 194 -13.57 -3.72 22.03
C LEU A 194 -14.74 -3.43 21.09
N LYS A 195 -15.49 -2.37 21.34
CA LYS A 195 -16.66 -2.01 20.53
C LYS A 195 -16.30 -1.64 19.10
N LEU A 196 -15.12 -1.04 18.90
CA LEU A 196 -14.59 -0.76 17.55
C LEU A 196 -14.22 -2.07 16.85
N ASP A 197 -13.52 -2.95 17.54
CA ASP A 197 -13.12 -4.25 17.01
C ASP A 197 -14.34 -5.13 16.67
N ASP A 198 -15.40 -5.09 17.49
CA ASP A 198 -16.68 -5.78 17.21
C ASP A 198 -17.36 -5.22 15.94
N MET A 199 -17.35 -3.90 15.75
CA MET A 199 -17.96 -3.27 14.59
C MET A 199 -17.16 -3.51 13.30
N THR A 200 -15.82 -3.53 13.38
CA THR A 200 -14.95 -3.57 12.21
C THR A 200 -14.39 -4.95 11.92
N GLY A 201 -14.43 -5.86 12.86
CA GLY A 201 -13.66 -7.11 12.83
C GLY A 201 -12.16 -6.89 13.06
N GLY A 202 -11.74 -5.71 13.55
CA GLY A 202 -10.37 -5.25 13.64
C GLY A 202 -9.90 -4.51 12.37
N LEU A 203 -8.61 -4.20 12.28
CA LEU A 203 -7.99 -3.54 11.12
C LEU A 203 -7.51 -4.59 10.12
N HIS A 204 -8.03 -4.56 8.88
CA HIS A 204 -7.71 -5.58 7.88
C HIS A 204 -6.57 -5.14 6.96
N GLU A 205 -5.84 -6.13 6.46
CA GLU A 205 -4.75 -5.93 5.51
C GLU A 205 -5.23 -5.20 4.24
N GLY A 206 -4.44 -4.24 3.78
CA GLY A 206 -4.72 -3.47 2.58
C GLY A 206 -5.81 -2.41 2.74
N GLU A 207 -6.33 -2.18 3.95
CA GLU A 207 -7.31 -1.13 4.22
C GLU A 207 -6.65 0.21 4.52
N LEU A 208 -7.27 1.27 4.00
CA LEU A 208 -6.97 2.67 4.33
C LEU A 208 -8.01 3.18 5.30
N LEU A 209 -7.59 3.49 6.52
CA LEU A 209 -8.42 3.99 7.59
C LEU A 209 -8.11 5.46 7.85
N ILE A 210 -9.14 6.30 7.82
CA ILE A 210 -9.00 7.72 8.10
C ILE A 210 -9.57 8.02 9.47
N LEU A 211 -8.71 8.55 10.35
CA LEU A 211 -9.12 9.07 11.65
C LEU A 211 -9.04 10.60 11.61
N ALA A 212 -10.19 11.26 11.63
CA ALA A 212 -10.22 12.71 11.52
C ALA A 212 -10.82 13.38 12.77
N ALA A 213 -10.32 14.56 13.07
CA ALA A 213 -10.81 15.35 14.19
C ALA A 213 -10.47 16.84 14.03
N ARG A 214 -11.17 17.69 14.81
CA ARG A 214 -10.73 19.06 15.05
C ARG A 214 -9.49 19.05 15.98
N PRO A 215 -8.66 20.10 15.95
CA PRO A 215 -7.55 20.25 16.90
C PRO A 215 -7.98 20.04 18.36
N SER A 216 -7.08 19.49 19.16
CA SER A 216 -7.29 19.23 20.61
C SER A 216 -8.33 18.13 20.95
N MET A 217 -8.96 17.48 19.99
CA MET A 217 -9.89 16.35 20.24
C MET A 217 -9.19 15.05 20.62
N GLY A 218 -7.85 14.93 20.43
CA GLY A 218 -7.08 13.76 20.80
C GLY A 218 -6.77 12.80 19.64
N LYS A 219 -6.80 13.26 18.40
CA LYS A 219 -6.53 12.48 17.17
C LYS A 219 -5.23 11.63 17.28
N THR A 220 -4.10 12.31 17.50
CA THR A 220 -2.79 11.66 17.70
C THR A 220 -2.79 10.72 18.91
N ALA A 221 -3.48 11.08 20.00
CA ALA A 221 -3.55 10.24 21.19
C ALA A 221 -4.24 8.91 20.92
N LEU A 222 -5.38 8.89 20.21
CA LEU A 222 -6.08 7.66 19.87
C LEU A 222 -5.24 6.77 18.94
N ALA A 223 -4.62 7.36 17.93
CA ALA A 223 -3.76 6.64 17.00
C ALA A 223 -2.54 6.02 17.71
N LEU A 224 -1.90 6.75 18.61
CA LEU A 224 -0.80 6.23 19.42
C LEU A 224 -1.26 5.15 20.41
N ASN A 225 -2.47 5.23 20.97
CA ASN A 225 -3.01 4.17 21.82
C ASN A 225 -3.22 2.88 21.03
N ILE A 226 -3.73 2.95 19.79
CA ILE A 226 -3.85 1.80 18.89
C ILE A 226 -2.46 1.26 18.55
N ALA A 227 -1.53 2.10 18.11
CA ALA A 227 -0.17 1.72 17.78
C ALA A 227 0.54 1.00 18.96
N GLN A 228 0.39 1.55 20.16
CA GLN A 228 0.94 0.98 21.38
C GLN A 228 0.29 -0.35 21.76
N HIS A 229 -1.04 -0.47 21.62
CA HIS A 229 -1.75 -1.72 21.85
C HIS A 229 -1.22 -2.84 20.94
N VAL A 230 -1.05 -2.57 19.66
CA VAL A 230 -0.54 -3.53 18.66
C VAL A 230 0.92 -3.91 18.96
N ALA A 231 1.79 -2.92 19.20
CA ALA A 231 3.22 -3.17 19.41
C ALA A 231 3.54 -3.82 20.75
N MET A 232 2.69 -3.63 21.77
CA MET A 232 2.90 -4.14 23.14
C MET A 232 1.94 -5.26 23.52
N HIS A 233 1.24 -5.86 22.55
CA HIS A 233 0.26 -6.93 22.85
C HIS A 233 0.93 -8.06 23.63
N PRO A 234 0.30 -8.56 24.72
CA PRO A 234 0.96 -9.50 25.65
C PRO A 234 1.41 -10.81 25.00
N THR A 235 0.61 -11.33 24.07
CA THR A 235 0.83 -12.65 23.44
C THR A 235 1.36 -12.55 22.02
N GLN A 236 1.18 -11.40 21.32
CA GLN A 236 1.51 -11.28 19.91
C GLN A 236 1.94 -9.83 19.58
N LYS A 237 3.16 -9.50 19.97
CA LYS A 237 3.76 -8.22 19.59
C LYS A 237 3.93 -8.16 18.09
N GLN A 238 3.47 -7.07 17.47
CA GLN A 238 3.54 -6.88 16.03
C GLN A 238 4.20 -5.56 15.67
N THR A 239 4.94 -5.53 14.58
CA THR A 239 5.68 -4.37 14.14
C THR A 239 4.76 -3.25 13.68
N VAL A 240 4.97 -2.07 14.23
CA VAL A 240 4.22 -0.84 13.93
C VAL A 240 5.18 0.25 13.47
N ALA A 241 4.84 0.91 12.36
CA ALA A 241 5.52 2.11 11.88
C ALA A 241 4.65 3.35 12.13
N VAL A 242 5.23 4.39 12.71
CA VAL A 242 4.56 5.69 12.97
C VAL A 242 5.34 6.79 12.26
N PHE A 243 4.72 7.43 11.29
CA PHE A 243 5.23 8.64 10.64
C PHE A 243 4.57 9.86 11.27
N SER A 244 5.37 10.68 11.93
CA SER A 244 4.91 11.89 12.60
C SER A 244 5.44 13.13 11.90
N LEU A 245 4.60 13.78 11.14
CA LEU A 245 4.98 14.97 10.37
C LEU A 245 4.75 16.26 11.15
N GLU A 246 4.05 16.18 12.30
CA GLU A 246 3.74 17.34 13.16
C GLU A 246 4.58 17.38 14.43
N MET A 247 4.93 16.23 14.99
CA MET A 247 5.55 16.14 16.30
C MET A 247 6.86 15.37 16.24
N SER A 248 7.85 15.79 17.06
CA SER A 248 9.11 15.06 17.19
C SER A 248 8.91 13.69 17.83
N SER A 249 9.76 12.73 17.44
CA SER A 249 9.83 11.37 17.98
C SER A 249 9.96 11.36 19.51
N GLU A 250 10.74 12.29 20.09
CA GLU A 250 10.89 12.46 21.53
C GLU A 250 9.56 12.85 22.21
N SER A 251 8.79 13.76 21.59
CA SER A 251 7.48 14.17 22.11
C SER A 251 6.48 13.02 22.09
N LEU A 252 6.48 12.21 21.01
CA LEU A 252 5.63 11.03 20.90
C LEU A 252 6.02 9.97 21.93
N LEU A 253 7.31 9.67 22.05
CA LEU A 253 7.82 8.72 23.03
C LEU A 253 7.42 9.12 24.46
N THR A 254 7.59 10.40 24.80
CA THR A 254 7.16 10.93 26.10
C THR A 254 5.67 10.71 26.35
N ARG A 255 4.81 11.00 25.36
CA ARG A 255 3.36 10.75 25.48
C ARG A 255 3.04 9.29 25.69
N MET A 256 3.66 8.41 24.92
CA MET A 256 3.43 6.96 24.99
C MET A 256 3.87 6.39 26.34
N VAL A 257 5.04 6.80 26.86
CA VAL A 257 5.52 6.37 28.17
C VAL A 257 4.61 6.85 29.29
N CYS A 258 4.20 8.14 29.26
CA CYS A 258 3.27 8.70 30.24
C CYS A 258 1.90 7.99 30.21
N ALA A 259 1.38 7.70 29.02
CA ALA A 259 0.12 6.97 28.83
C ALA A 259 0.20 5.53 29.36
N ALA A 260 1.29 4.80 29.08
CA ALA A 260 1.54 3.46 29.58
C ALA A 260 1.67 3.42 31.10
N ALA A 261 2.43 4.34 31.66
CA ALA A 261 2.68 4.44 33.10
C ALA A 261 1.49 5.02 33.88
N ARG A 262 0.46 5.58 33.22
CA ARG A 262 -0.59 6.39 33.83
C ARG A 262 -0.03 7.50 34.73
N VAL A 263 0.90 8.28 34.19
CA VAL A 263 1.52 9.41 34.84
C VAL A 263 1.19 10.69 34.11
N ASP A 264 0.81 11.71 34.84
CA ASP A 264 0.49 13.02 34.28
C ASP A 264 1.68 13.61 33.53
N GLN A 265 1.46 13.93 32.24
CA GLN A 265 2.49 14.49 31.38
C GLN A 265 2.98 15.87 31.88
N GLN A 266 2.13 16.66 32.53
CA GLN A 266 2.52 17.95 33.10
C GLN A 266 3.47 17.76 34.31
N LYS A 267 3.18 16.78 35.17
CA LYS A 267 4.07 16.41 36.27
C LYS A 267 5.41 15.91 35.78
N PHE A 268 5.40 15.10 34.69
CA PHE A 268 6.62 14.62 34.04
C PHE A 268 7.50 15.79 33.56
N ARG A 269 6.90 16.74 32.82
CA ARG A 269 7.60 17.94 32.32
C ARG A 269 8.10 18.86 33.43
N ALA A 270 7.32 19.01 34.48
CA ALA A 270 7.69 19.86 35.62
C ALA A 270 8.64 19.16 36.58
N SER A 271 9.04 17.90 36.32
CA SER A 271 9.89 17.08 37.19
C SER A 271 9.32 16.84 38.61
N TYR A 272 8.01 17.02 38.80
CA TYR A 272 7.32 16.77 40.08
C TYR A 272 6.82 15.34 40.16
N LEU A 273 7.73 14.36 40.17
CA LEU A 273 7.41 12.94 40.20
C LEU A 273 7.72 12.34 41.55
N ASN A 274 6.77 11.64 42.15
CA ASN A 274 7.02 10.81 43.30
C ASN A 274 7.78 9.52 42.93
N GLN A 275 8.21 8.73 43.92
CA GLN A 275 9.02 7.55 43.70
C GLN A 275 8.25 6.46 42.93
N ASP A 276 6.94 6.29 43.21
CA ASP A 276 6.08 5.33 42.51
C ASP A 276 5.84 5.72 41.04
N GLU A 277 5.62 7.00 40.79
CA GLU A 277 5.46 7.52 39.41
C GLU A 277 6.74 7.29 38.62
N ARG A 278 7.91 7.55 39.18
CA ARG A 278 9.22 7.28 38.56
C ARG A 278 9.38 5.78 38.25
N ARG A 279 9.00 4.91 39.18
CA ARG A 279 9.07 3.45 38.98
C ARG A 279 8.17 2.98 37.87
N ARG A 280 6.91 3.48 37.78
CA ARG A 280 5.97 3.17 36.72
C ARG A 280 6.43 3.68 35.35
N LEU A 281 7.00 4.90 35.29
CA LEU A 281 7.60 5.45 34.08
C LEU A 281 8.77 4.59 33.58
N ALA A 282 9.69 4.22 34.50
CA ALA A 282 10.83 3.36 34.15
C ALA A 282 10.36 2.00 33.58
N LYS A 283 9.32 1.39 34.18
CA LYS A 283 8.73 0.17 33.67
C LYS A 283 8.09 0.38 32.30
N GLY A 284 7.23 1.41 32.14
CA GLY A 284 6.59 1.71 30.87
C GLY A 284 7.58 2.01 29.74
N ALA A 285 8.67 2.70 30.07
CA ALA A 285 9.76 2.96 29.13
C ALA A 285 10.49 1.65 28.72
N ALA A 286 10.80 0.79 29.70
CA ALA A 286 11.44 -0.51 29.42
C ALA A 286 10.57 -1.41 28.53
N ASP A 287 9.25 -1.47 28.80
CA ASP A 287 8.29 -2.24 28.01
C ASP A 287 8.19 -1.69 26.56
N LEU A 288 8.21 -0.36 26.41
CA LEU A 288 8.14 0.29 25.10
C LEU A 288 9.43 0.07 24.29
N VAL A 289 10.60 0.15 24.92
CA VAL A 289 11.91 -0.11 24.26
C VAL A 289 11.98 -1.55 23.72
N GLN A 290 11.31 -2.51 24.35
CA GLN A 290 11.25 -3.89 23.92
C GLN A 290 10.14 -4.17 22.88
N SER A 291 9.37 -3.16 22.51
CA SER A 291 8.30 -3.30 21.51
C SER A 291 8.84 -3.03 20.11
N PRO A 292 8.31 -3.74 19.08
CA PRO A 292 8.69 -3.52 17.68
C PRO A 292 7.98 -2.28 17.09
N LEU A 293 8.17 -1.11 17.74
CA LEU A 293 7.62 0.17 17.34
C LEU A 293 8.71 1.03 16.72
N PHE A 294 8.49 1.53 15.52
CA PHE A 294 9.41 2.38 14.78
C PHE A 294 8.76 3.73 14.54
N ILE A 295 9.46 4.81 14.83
CA ILE A 295 8.96 6.19 14.68
C ILE A 295 9.87 6.93 13.70
N ASP A 296 9.27 7.63 12.76
CA ASP A 296 9.93 8.53 11.83
C ASP A 296 9.28 9.91 11.93
N ASP A 297 10.08 10.93 12.25
CA ASP A 297 9.65 12.33 12.38
C ASP A 297 10.28 13.25 11.33
N THR A 298 10.69 12.67 10.18
CA THR A 298 11.26 13.42 9.06
C THR A 298 10.20 14.35 8.47
N ALA A 299 10.42 15.65 8.53
CA ALA A 299 9.51 16.65 7.98
C ALA A 299 9.53 16.64 6.45
N GLY A 300 8.36 16.92 5.83
CA GLY A 300 8.24 17.04 4.38
C GLY A 300 8.39 15.71 3.62
N THR A 301 8.18 14.59 4.29
CA THR A 301 8.32 13.26 3.69
C THR A 301 7.35 13.05 2.53
N HIS A 302 7.85 12.58 1.40
CA HIS A 302 7.06 12.22 0.24
C HIS A 302 6.54 10.77 0.34
N LEU A 303 5.47 10.47 -0.40
CA LEU A 303 4.88 9.12 -0.44
C LEU A 303 5.91 8.03 -0.82
N MET A 304 6.81 8.35 -1.75
CA MET A 304 7.86 7.41 -2.20
C MET A 304 8.87 7.10 -1.10
N ASP A 305 9.22 8.09 -0.27
CA ASP A 305 10.14 7.89 0.84
C ASP A 305 9.50 6.98 1.92
N ILE A 306 8.20 7.21 2.21
CA ILE A 306 7.41 6.34 3.09
C ILE A 306 7.39 4.92 2.52
N HIS A 307 7.15 4.77 1.22
CA HIS A 307 7.12 3.47 0.52
C HIS A 307 8.45 2.72 0.69
N ALA A 308 9.58 3.36 0.38
CA ALA A 308 10.91 2.76 0.49
C ALA A 308 11.20 2.31 1.94
N LYS A 309 10.95 3.19 2.94
CA LYS A 309 11.14 2.88 4.37
C LYS A 309 10.26 1.71 4.83
N LEU A 310 8.98 1.69 4.42
CA LEU A 310 8.05 0.62 4.80
C LEU A 310 8.38 -0.72 4.16
N ARG A 311 8.80 -0.76 2.90
CA ARG A 311 9.25 -2.00 2.23
C ARG A 311 10.46 -2.58 2.95
N ARG A 312 11.44 -1.74 3.29
CA ARG A 312 12.62 -2.16 4.03
C ARG A 312 12.23 -2.70 5.41
N LEU A 313 11.44 -1.94 6.18
CA LEU A 313 10.99 -2.37 7.52
C LEU A 313 10.23 -3.69 7.46
N LYS A 314 9.33 -3.84 6.47
CA LYS A 314 8.56 -5.09 6.28
C LYS A 314 9.46 -6.29 5.98
N SER A 315 10.52 -6.09 5.19
CA SER A 315 11.49 -7.15 4.85
C SER A 315 12.36 -7.56 6.04
N GLU A 316 12.76 -6.60 6.90
CA GLU A 316 13.68 -6.84 8.01
C GLU A 316 12.96 -7.34 9.28
N HIS A 317 11.78 -6.82 9.57
CA HIS A 317 11.08 -7.03 10.86
C HIS A 317 9.63 -7.48 10.74
N GLY A 318 9.12 -7.60 9.51
CA GLY A 318 7.68 -7.67 9.28
C GLY A 318 7.01 -6.30 9.48
N LEU A 319 5.71 -6.21 9.20
CA LEU A 319 4.94 -4.97 9.39
C LEU A 319 3.46 -5.30 9.50
N ALA A 320 2.81 -4.83 10.57
CA ALA A 320 1.41 -5.11 10.84
C ALA A 320 0.51 -3.86 10.83
N LEU A 321 1.04 -2.69 11.13
CA LEU A 321 0.29 -1.44 11.14
C LEU A 321 1.19 -0.27 10.73
N VAL A 322 0.63 0.65 9.93
CA VAL A 322 1.24 1.94 9.63
C VAL A 322 0.34 3.05 10.14
N VAL A 323 0.92 4.01 10.85
CA VAL A 323 0.24 5.23 11.32
C VAL A 323 0.90 6.45 10.70
N ILE A 324 0.12 7.38 10.15
CA ILE A 324 0.63 8.63 9.54
C ILE A 324 -0.10 9.82 10.17
N ASP A 325 0.64 10.69 10.87
CA ASP A 325 0.12 11.90 11.50
C ASP A 325 0.79 13.17 10.91
N TYR A 326 0.14 13.93 10.04
CA TYR A 326 -1.15 13.77 9.40
C TYR A 326 -1.05 14.10 7.90
N LEU A 327 -1.99 13.61 7.14
CA LEU A 327 -1.99 13.60 5.67
C LEU A 327 -1.73 14.96 5.03
N GLN A 328 -2.29 16.04 5.58
CA GLN A 328 -2.12 17.38 5.03
C GLN A 328 -0.71 17.98 5.18
N LEU A 329 0.21 17.34 5.90
CA LEU A 329 1.63 17.72 5.95
C LEU A 329 2.50 16.97 4.95
N MET A 330 1.96 15.95 4.30
CA MET A 330 2.66 15.25 3.22
C MET A 330 2.78 16.15 1.99
N SER A 331 3.87 16.00 1.26
CA SER A 331 4.12 16.70 0.01
C SER A 331 4.04 15.72 -1.16
N GLY A 332 3.35 16.11 -2.23
CA GLY A 332 3.36 15.40 -3.50
C GLY A 332 4.59 15.80 -4.34
N ARG A 333 5.13 14.85 -5.13
CA ARG A 333 6.13 15.18 -6.16
C ARG A 333 5.38 15.59 -7.44
N GLY A 334 5.51 16.83 -7.88
CA GLY A 334 4.93 17.31 -9.13
C GLY A 334 4.39 18.74 -9.04
N ARG A 335 3.94 19.27 -10.17
CA ARG A 335 3.23 20.54 -10.24
C ARG A 335 1.73 20.25 -10.12
N TYR A 336 1.13 20.65 -9.02
CA TYR A 336 -0.31 20.53 -8.80
C TYR A 336 -0.97 21.89 -8.99
N GLU A 337 -2.14 21.92 -9.61
CA GLU A 337 -2.91 23.15 -9.79
C GLU A 337 -3.48 23.68 -8.46
N ASN A 338 -3.79 22.77 -7.54
CA ASN A 338 -4.30 23.11 -6.22
C ASN A 338 -4.02 22.01 -5.20
N ARG A 339 -4.12 22.36 -3.91
CA ARG A 339 -3.87 21.46 -2.79
C ARG A 339 -4.82 20.25 -2.76
N ASN A 340 -6.04 20.40 -3.21
CA ASN A 340 -7.01 19.30 -3.25
C ASN A 340 -6.58 18.19 -4.22
N GLN A 341 -6.01 18.54 -5.38
CA GLN A 341 -5.47 17.57 -6.34
C GLN A 341 -4.26 16.84 -5.77
N GLU A 342 -3.38 17.53 -5.07
CA GLU A 342 -2.23 16.95 -4.40
C GLU A 342 -2.67 15.93 -3.32
N ILE A 343 -3.60 16.32 -2.44
CA ILE A 343 -4.16 15.45 -1.40
C ILE A 343 -4.84 14.22 -2.01
N SER A 344 -5.55 14.39 -3.13
CA SER A 344 -6.20 13.29 -3.85
C SER A 344 -5.18 12.29 -4.37
N THR A 345 -4.07 12.76 -4.92
CA THR A 345 -2.99 11.90 -5.41
C THR A 345 -2.33 11.14 -4.25
N ILE A 346 -2.08 11.81 -3.13
CA ILE A 346 -1.49 11.21 -1.93
C ILE A 346 -2.43 10.13 -1.36
N SER A 347 -3.74 10.44 -1.21
CA SER A 347 -4.73 9.50 -0.69
C SER A 347 -4.81 8.21 -1.50
N ARG A 348 -4.93 8.36 -2.84
CA ARG A 348 -4.92 7.22 -3.75
C ARG A 348 -3.61 6.42 -3.66
N GLY A 349 -2.47 7.10 -3.59
CA GLY A 349 -1.17 6.47 -3.43
C GLY A 349 -1.04 5.69 -2.12
N LEU A 350 -1.53 6.21 -1.00
CA LEU A 350 -1.59 5.51 0.29
C LEU A 350 -2.49 4.27 0.22
N LYS A 351 -3.63 4.34 -0.48
CA LYS A 351 -4.50 3.18 -0.67
C LYS A 351 -3.83 2.08 -1.50
N LEU A 352 -3.11 2.45 -2.56
CA LEU A 352 -2.33 1.49 -3.35
C LEU A 352 -1.21 0.86 -2.51
N LEU A 353 -0.50 1.68 -1.73
CA LEU A 353 0.57 1.22 -0.85
C LEU A 353 0.06 0.26 0.24
N ALA A 354 -1.11 0.54 0.84
CA ALA A 354 -1.75 -0.37 1.78
C ALA A 354 -2.00 -1.75 1.16
N LYS A 355 -2.55 -1.79 -0.07
CA LYS A 355 -2.82 -3.03 -0.81
C LYS A 355 -1.53 -3.77 -1.19
N GLU A 356 -0.53 -3.06 -1.69
CA GLU A 356 0.77 -3.64 -2.07
C GLU A 356 1.47 -4.28 -0.87
N LEU A 357 1.55 -3.53 0.23
CA LEU A 357 2.17 -4.01 1.45
C LEU A 357 1.29 -4.99 2.23
N LYS A 358 0.00 -5.17 1.88
CA LYS A 358 -0.97 -5.97 2.65
C LYS A 358 -0.93 -5.62 4.14
N VAL A 359 -1.02 -4.33 4.45
CA VAL A 359 -0.96 -3.79 5.82
C VAL A 359 -2.03 -2.72 5.98
N PRO A 360 -2.80 -2.68 7.07
CA PRO A 360 -3.69 -1.57 7.38
C PRO A 360 -2.89 -0.28 7.58
N MET A 361 -3.41 0.81 7.02
CA MET A 361 -2.85 2.16 7.19
C MET A 361 -3.85 3.05 7.90
N LEU A 362 -3.50 3.50 9.11
CA LEU A 362 -4.24 4.48 9.90
C LEU A 362 -3.68 5.86 9.62
N VAL A 363 -4.40 6.65 8.84
CA VAL A 363 -3.98 7.97 8.41
C VAL A 363 -4.82 9.03 9.10
N LEU A 364 -4.15 9.97 9.73
CA LEU A 364 -4.80 11.04 10.46
C LEU A 364 -5.10 12.22 9.52
N SER A 365 -6.27 12.83 9.71
CA SER A 365 -6.71 13.98 8.93
C SER A 365 -7.29 15.07 9.83
N GLN A 366 -7.08 16.32 9.46
CA GLN A 366 -7.69 17.45 10.15
C GLN A 366 -9.00 17.84 9.45
N LEU A 367 -10.04 18.08 10.24
CA LEU A 367 -11.34 18.56 9.74
C LEU A 367 -11.32 20.07 9.49
N ASN A 368 -12.15 20.52 8.54
CA ASN A 368 -12.42 21.94 8.35
C ASN A 368 -13.14 22.53 9.58
N ARG A 369 -13.40 23.86 9.59
CA ARG A 369 -14.03 24.55 10.73
C ARG A 369 -15.56 24.45 10.76
N ALA A 370 -16.18 23.79 9.81
CA ALA A 370 -17.64 23.69 9.73
C ALA A 370 -18.32 23.13 10.99
N PRO A 371 -17.79 22.08 11.65
CA PRO A 371 -18.37 21.58 12.91
C PRO A 371 -18.44 22.65 14.01
N GLU A 372 -17.48 23.58 14.08
CA GLU A 372 -17.45 24.62 15.11
C GLU A 372 -18.50 25.72 14.90
N THR A 373 -18.86 25.97 13.64
CA THR A 373 -19.82 27.02 13.25
C THR A 373 -21.25 26.51 13.06
N ARG A 374 -21.43 25.18 13.08
CA ARG A 374 -22.74 24.54 12.87
C ARG A 374 -23.62 24.77 14.11
N PRO A 375 -24.85 25.27 13.94
CA PRO A 375 -25.80 25.48 15.06
C PRO A 375 -26.27 24.10 15.57
N GLY A 376 -26.29 23.92 16.88
CA GLY A 376 -26.84 22.74 17.56
C GLY A 376 -25.88 21.57 17.73
N ASP A 377 -25.80 20.68 16.77
CA ASP A 377 -24.95 19.50 16.87
C ASP A 377 -23.59 19.73 16.16
N HIS A 378 -22.53 19.72 16.96
CA HIS A 378 -21.15 19.90 16.51
C HIS A 378 -20.47 18.58 16.07
N ARG A 379 -21.20 17.45 16.01
CA ARG A 379 -20.64 16.17 15.58
C ARG A 379 -20.15 16.27 14.14
N PRO A 380 -18.93 15.81 13.86
CA PRO A 380 -18.37 15.78 12.52
C PRO A 380 -19.16 14.89 11.55
N GLN A 381 -19.17 15.28 10.29
CA GLN A 381 -19.78 14.57 9.18
C GLN A 381 -18.79 14.38 8.04
N LEU A 382 -19.06 13.46 7.09
CA LEU A 382 -18.19 13.23 5.92
C LEU A 382 -17.92 14.49 5.10
N SER A 383 -18.93 15.38 5.00
CA SER A 383 -18.77 16.68 4.34
C SER A 383 -17.75 17.62 4.99
N ASP A 384 -17.36 17.37 6.24
CA ASP A 384 -16.35 18.16 6.95
C ASP A 384 -14.91 17.80 6.56
N LEU A 385 -14.74 16.71 5.79
CA LEU A 385 -13.51 16.34 5.07
C LEU A 385 -13.37 17.09 3.72
N ARG A 386 -14.11 18.18 3.50
CA ARG A 386 -14.46 18.83 2.22
C ARG A 386 -13.30 19.27 1.33
N GLU A 387 -12.11 19.50 1.85
CA GLU A 387 -10.90 19.73 1.03
C GLU A 387 -10.32 18.44 0.43
N SER A 388 -11.01 17.33 0.65
CA SER A 388 -10.51 15.98 0.40
C SER A 388 -11.63 14.99 0.08
N GLY A 389 -12.56 15.35 -0.81
CA GLY A 389 -13.63 14.44 -1.25
C GLY A 389 -13.09 13.10 -1.80
N SER A 390 -11.86 13.10 -2.28
CA SER A 390 -11.14 11.88 -2.69
C SER A 390 -10.71 11.01 -1.51
N ILE A 391 -10.35 11.59 -0.36
CA ILE A 391 -10.02 10.80 0.84
C ILE A 391 -11.22 9.96 1.25
N GLU A 392 -12.42 10.56 1.22
CA GLU A 392 -13.64 9.82 1.49
C GLU A 392 -13.82 8.64 0.52
N GLN A 393 -13.57 8.85 -0.77
CA GLN A 393 -13.75 7.80 -1.79
C GLN A 393 -12.73 6.67 -1.64
N ASP A 394 -11.46 7.00 -1.40
CA ASP A 394 -10.36 6.05 -1.32
C ASP A 394 -10.37 5.24 -0.01
N ALA A 395 -10.81 5.84 1.10
CA ALA A 395 -10.84 5.21 2.41
C ALA A 395 -11.83 4.04 2.48
N ASP A 396 -11.44 2.97 3.16
CA ASP A 396 -12.32 1.84 3.49
C ASP A 396 -13.10 2.11 4.77
N LEU A 397 -12.48 2.82 5.71
CA LEU A 397 -13.11 3.26 6.96
C LEU A 397 -12.79 4.73 7.21
N VAL A 398 -13.82 5.50 7.63
CA VAL A 398 -13.66 6.88 8.09
C VAL A 398 -14.28 7.00 9.47
N ALA A 399 -13.48 7.42 10.44
CA ALA A 399 -13.90 7.64 11.81
C ALA A 399 -13.57 9.06 12.28
N PHE A 400 -14.48 9.63 13.08
CA PHE A 400 -14.33 10.95 13.66
C PHE A 400 -14.27 10.88 15.17
N ILE A 401 -13.35 11.64 15.79
CA ILE A 401 -13.35 11.83 17.22
C ILE A 401 -14.15 13.08 17.56
N PHE A 402 -15.08 12.92 18.48
CA PHE A 402 -15.89 14.01 19.02
C PHE A 402 -15.87 14.00 20.55
N ARG A 403 -15.67 15.17 21.16
CA ARG A 403 -15.71 15.38 22.61
C ARG A 403 -16.56 16.59 22.89
N GLU A 404 -17.76 16.34 23.39
CA GLU A 404 -18.76 17.38 23.63
C GLU A 404 -18.31 18.36 24.73
N GLU A 405 -17.51 17.89 25.71
CA GLU A 405 -16.91 18.75 26.76
C GLU A 405 -16.10 19.93 26.24
N VAL A 406 -15.56 19.84 25.02
CA VAL A 406 -14.77 20.91 24.40
C VAL A 406 -15.64 22.06 23.94
N TYR A 407 -16.91 21.76 23.55
CA TYR A 407 -17.91 22.75 23.13
C TYR A 407 -18.79 23.25 24.28
N LYS A 408 -18.91 22.45 25.35
CA LYS A 408 -19.76 22.75 26.52
C LYS A 408 -18.96 22.53 27.80
N PRO A 409 -17.93 23.35 28.06
CA PRO A 409 -17.02 23.16 29.21
C PRO A 409 -17.71 23.34 30.58
N GLU A 410 -18.89 23.99 30.60
CA GLU A 410 -19.71 24.17 31.79
C GLU A 410 -20.44 22.89 32.25
N ARG A 411 -20.52 21.88 31.39
CA ARG A 411 -21.19 20.62 31.68
C ARG A 411 -20.21 19.59 32.27
N GLU A 412 -20.15 19.51 33.60
CA GLU A 412 -19.26 18.58 34.30
C GLU A 412 -19.57 17.09 34.03
N ASP A 413 -20.84 16.77 33.73
CA ASP A 413 -21.29 15.41 33.40
C ASP A 413 -20.71 14.87 32.08
N LEU A 414 -20.25 15.74 31.20
CA LEU A 414 -19.62 15.39 29.93
C LEU A 414 -18.09 15.20 30.07
N ARG A 415 -17.52 15.46 31.23
CA ARG A 415 -16.08 15.45 31.43
C ARG A 415 -15.47 14.08 31.15
N GLY A 416 -14.48 14.06 30.26
CA GLY A 416 -13.82 12.84 29.83
C GLY A 416 -14.61 11.95 28.90
N MET A 417 -15.87 12.30 28.55
CA MET A 417 -16.63 11.57 27.57
C MET A 417 -16.13 11.85 26.15
N ALA A 418 -15.91 10.80 25.39
CA ALA A 418 -15.50 10.87 23.98
C ALA A 418 -16.34 9.92 23.13
N GLU A 419 -16.63 10.31 21.93
CA GLU A 419 -17.31 9.50 20.92
C GLU A 419 -16.38 9.30 19.73
N LEU A 420 -16.25 8.03 19.28
CA LEU A 420 -15.66 7.69 18.00
C LEU A 420 -16.80 7.35 17.03
N LEU A 421 -17.02 8.20 16.05
CA LEU A 421 -18.09 8.08 15.08
C LEU A 421 -17.55 7.41 13.82
N VAL A 422 -17.90 6.15 13.58
CA VAL A 422 -17.60 5.43 12.34
C VAL A 422 -18.62 5.88 11.29
N ALA A 423 -18.25 6.84 10.46
CA ALA A 423 -19.14 7.49 9.49
C ALA A 423 -19.16 6.78 8.12
N LYS A 424 -18.08 6.05 7.80
CA LYS A 424 -17.99 5.20 6.60
C LYS A 424 -17.29 3.91 6.96
N GLN A 425 -17.83 2.80 6.45
CA GLN A 425 -17.19 1.48 6.49
C GLN A 425 -17.64 0.68 5.26
N ARG A 426 -16.67 0.17 4.47
CA ARG A 426 -17.01 -0.60 3.26
C ARG A 426 -17.51 -2.02 3.58
N ASN A 427 -16.97 -2.61 4.64
CA ASN A 427 -17.16 -4.03 4.95
C ASN A 427 -17.99 -4.27 6.24
N GLY A 428 -18.69 -3.24 6.74
CA GLY A 428 -19.44 -3.37 7.99
C GLY A 428 -20.37 -2.19 8.26
N PRO A 429 -20.99 -2.17 9.44
CA PRO A 429 -21.93 -1.12 9.83
C PRO A 429 -21.23 0.19 10.19
N THR A 430 -21.90 1.31 10.02
CA THR A 430 -21.54 2.59 10.59
C THR A 430 -22.17 2.74 11.97
N GLY A 431 -21.60 3.57 12.83
CA GLY A 431 -22.14 3.73 14.17
C GLY A 431 -21.26 4.56 15.09
N LYS A 432 -21.53 4.46 16.38
CA LYS A 432 -20.86 5.21 17.44
C LYS A 432 -20.25 4.28 18.46
N VAL A 433 -19.00 4.54 18.81
CA VAL A 433 -18.27 3.88 19.91
C VAL A 433 -18.06 4.92 21.02
N ASN A 434 -18.55 4.62 22.22
CA ASN A 434 -18.34 5.47 23.37
C ASN A 434 -17.00 5.14 24.03
N LEU A 435 -16.18 6.17 24.27
CA LEU A 435 -14.87 6.06 24.90
C LEU A 435 -14.76 7.01 26.08
N VAL A 436 -13.76 6.79 26.91
CA VAL A 436 -13.36 7.70 27.98
C VAL A 436 -11.99 8.29 27.61
N PHE A 437 -11.85 9.60 27.66
CA PHE A 437 -10.60 10.30 27.47
C PHE A 437 -10.02 10.77 28.80
N LEU A 438 -8.93 10.16 29.19
CA LEU A 438 -8.17 10.53 30.40
C LEU A 438 -7.18 11.63 30.04
N ARG A 439 -7.59 12.89 30.28
CA ARG A 439 -6.84 14.09 29.87
C ARG A 439 -5.44 14.14 30.46
N GLU A 440 -5.29 13.74 31.72
CA GLU A 440 -4.02 13.75 32.44
C GLU A 440 -2.96 12.86 31.78
N PHE A 441 -3.40 11.71 31.24
CA PHE A 441 -2.53 10.71 30.60
C PHE A 441 -2.55 10.79 29.09
N THR A 442 -3.37 11.68 28.52
CA THR A 442 -3.61 11.77 27.06
C THR A 442 -3.96 10.41 26.48
N LYS A 443 -4.87 9.68 27.14
CA LYS A 443 -5.21 8.29 26.84
C LYS A 443 -6.70 8.09 26.66
N PHE A 444 -7.10 7.31 25.62
CA PHE A 444 -8.45 6.79 25.48
C PHE A 444 -8.56 5.40 26.10
N GLU A 445 -9.70 5.12 26.69
CA GLU A 445 -10.03 3.80 27.28
C GLU A 445 -11.47 3.40 26.90
N ASN A 446 -11.75 2.10 26.94
CA ASN A 446 -13.09 1.56 26.76
C ASN A 446 -14.01 2.05 27.88
N ARG A 447 -15.25 2.37 27.55
CA ARG A 447 -16.25 2.73 28.55
C ARG A 447 -16.85 1.47 29.18
N THR A 448 -16.82 1.37 30.50
CA THR A 448 -17.18 0.15 31.25
C THR A 448 -18.67 -0.22 31.15
N ASN A 449 -19.58 0.74 30.89
CA ASN A 449 -21.01 0.47 30.75
C ASN A 449 -21.38 -0.26 29.45
N ASP A 450 -20.55 -0.19 28.43
CA ASP A 450 -20.78 -0.94 27.16
C ASP A 450 -20.43 -2.43 27.29
N LEU A 451 -19.75 -2.83 28.36
CA LEU A 451 -19.40 -4.23 28.68
C LEU A 451 -20.54 -5.00 29.37
N GLY A 452 -21.56 -4.29 29.86
CA GLY A 452 -22.67 -4.87 30.65
C GLY A 452 -23.96 -5.17 29.86
N GLU A 453 -24.19 -4.48 28.76
CA GLU A 453 -25.44 -4.66 28.00
C GLU A 453 -25.44 -5.88 27.08
N ASP A 454 -24.27 -6.35 26.61
CA ASP A 454 -24.18 -7.55 25.76
C ASP A 454 -24.24 -8.89 26.54
N MET A 455 -24.15 -8.86 27.90
CA MET A 455 -24.32 -10.06 28.71
C MET A 455 -25.78 -10.30 29.16
N MET A 456 -26.69 -9.36 28.93
CA MET A 456 -28.12 -9.51 29.33
C MET A 456 -29.08 -9.66 28.13
N GLY A 457 -28.62 -9.71 26.92
CA GLY A 457 -29.41 -9.82 25.68
C GLY A 457 -29.54 -11.22 25.10
N GLY A 458 -29.25 -12.26 25.85
CA GLY A 458 -29.33 -13.67 25.44
C GLY A 458 -30.33 -14.45 26.28
N GLU A 459 -31.63 -14.22 26.11
CA GLU A 459 -32.70 -15.17 26.44
C GLU A 459 -33.58 -15.42 25.21
#